data_188ca42f4c43e2aff19b47adcd7a8a5e
#
_entry.id   188ca42f4c43e2aff19b47adcd7a8a5e
#
_cell.length_a   1.000
_cell.length_b   1.000
_cell.length_c   1.000
_cell.angle_alpha   90.00
_cell.angle_beta   90.00
_cell.angle_gamma   90.00
#
_symmetry.space_group_name_H-M   'P 1'
#
loop_
_entity.id
_entity.type
_entity.pdbx_description
1 polymer ?
#
loop_
_entity_poly.entity_id
_entity_poly.type
_entity_poly.pdbx_seq_one_letter_code
_entity_poly.pdbx_strand_id
1 'polypeptide(L)'
;MANVEQTKSSTRQPRLRVAEEWVGGRRLMPSYVMEDKPYRPELVMWLDVTNDLILASEAFKPGEPLSVEAELLASAMKTPMTGKPRSPSSIRVADSALAALLRGRLDPDVRIYVAETPELDRVIEAMAASWSRDEQDASYLEDGKIPADTMRRFFAAAAKLWKMAPWKNVSDSQLLRLDCPALDARDKVVSIIGNLGESFGVLVFDSLDGFEAMAEYSDAHMAGKQMSNLGTRIFSINFERGADIPKAMRREIDQHGWRVPDANAYPRIQWIDPDRMLRPLTDRDVVFATACAEAITEFFARHGKDIAGGTFKQASERIAIEELPGLPTVELAAPHPGRAWEEQDESFDDEAELEAELARGHEIAESFVLAQKSAGQDEDWLAAAAFCCDNLYQFKINYADGRAAGWTAALVEEYLLDYFPRKVSADEDLIAKTPEILTAFFEWAEQSNHVGNRTADAIRKRIKSKRNHFDAAARDPGNFGMAKSLFMGMQDAGVDITKQTEVDSYIQSRNTGMAAPTRSRWVWSGEGSSPDPKAPCPCGSGRRYKKCCMPR
;
A
#
# COMPACT_ATOMS: atom_id res chain seq x y z
N MET A 1 -76.63 -1.08 -53.31
CA MET A 1 -75.19 -0.79 -53.16
C MET A 1 -74.96 -0.39 -51.74
N ALA A 2 -74.54 -1.31 -50.90
CA ALA A 2 -74.34 -1.09 -49.49
C ALA A 2 -72.80 -0.87 -49.21
N ASN A 3 -72.48 0.29 -48.65
CA ASN A 3 -71.12 0.61 -48.18
C ASN A 3 -70.89 -0.11 -46.87
N VAL A 4 -69.84 -0.93 -46.81
CA VAL A 4 -69.30 -1.57 -45.59
C VAL A 4 -68.21 -0.69 -45.07
N GLU A 5 -68.43 0.02 -43.95
CA GLU A 5 -67.39 0.69 -43.15
C GLU A 5 -66.58 -0.33 -42.37
N GLN A 6 -65.31 -0.41 -42.70
CA GLN A 6 -64.28 -1.18 -41.91
C GLN A 6 -63.83 -0.33 -40.75
N THR A 7 -64.29 -0.64 -39.55
CA THR A 7 -63.74 -0.16 -38.28
C THR A 7 -62.42 -0.85 -37.98
N LYS A 8 -61.28 -0.12 -38.14
CA LYS A 8 -59.97 -0.57 -37.67
C LYS A 8 -59.88 -0.43 -36.14
N SER A 9 -60.04 -1.55 -35.44
CA SER A 9 -59.75 -1.67 -34.03
C SER A 9 -58.22 -1.69 -33.87
N SER A 10 -57.64 -0.56 -33.40
CA SER A 10 -56.22 -0.47 -33.01
C SER A 10 -56.07 -1.02 -31.59
N THR A 11 -55.77 -2.30 -31.45
CA THR A 11 -55.34 -2.88 -30.20
C THR A 11 -53.93 -2.37 -29.90
N ARG A 12 -53.78 -1.30 -29.10
CA ARG A 12 -52.53 -0.91 -28.47
C ARG A 12 -52.11 -2.04 -27.53
N GLN A 13 -51.09 -2.79 -27.90
CA GLN A 13 -50.41 -3.68 -26.98
C GLN A 13 -49.92 -2.85 -25.77
N PRO A 14 -50.15 -3.30 -24.52
CA PRO A 14 -49.60 -2.64 -23.37
C PRO A 14 -48.07 -2.71 -23.47
N ARG A 15 -47.41 -1.57 -23.60
CA ARG A 15 -45.97 -1.49 -23.41
C ARG A 15 -45.67 -2.00 -22.00
N LEU A 16 -44.98 -3.14 -21.89
CA LEU A 16 -44.40 -3.58 -20.63
C LEU A 16 -43.60 -2.40 -20.09
N ARG A 17 -44.08 -1.75 -19.02
CA ARG A 17 -43.31 -0.79 -18.26
C ARG A 17 -42.16 -1.60 -17.62
N VAL A 18 -40.95 -1.35 -18.03
CA VAL A 18 -39.75 -1.82 -17.31
C VAL A 18 -39.90 -1.27 -15.88
N ALA A 19 -39.88 -2.15 -14.90
CA ALA A 19 -40.00 -1.75 -13.50
C ALA A 19 -38.80 -0.87 -13.15
N GLU A 20 -39.02 0.42 -12.86
CA GLU A 20 -37.95 1.34 -12.47
C GLU A 20 -37.42 1.00 -11.08
N GLU A 21 -36.14 0.70 -10.99
CA GLU A 21 -35.42 0.51 -9.74
C GLU A 21 -34.61 1.75 -9.40
N TRP A 22 -34.79 2.27 -8.19
CA TRP A 22 -33.94 3.32 -7.63
C TRP A 22 -33.07 2.76 -6.55
N VAL A 23 -31.82 3.25 -6.51
CA VAL A 23 -30.80 2.85 -5.52
C VAL A 23 -30.35 4.08 -4.78
N GLY A 24 -30.27 4.01 -3.45
CA GLY A 24 -29.83 5.15 -2.67
C GLY A 24 -29.16 4.79 -1.34
N GLY A 25 -28.58 5.80 -0.74
CA GLY A 25 -27.87 5.75 0.51
C GLY A 25 -26.77 6.79 0.57
N ARG A 26 -25.92 6.67 1.59
CA ARG A 26 -24.80 7.59 1.81
C ARG A 26 -23.45 6.93 1.57
N ARG A 27 -22.48 7.73 1.15
CA ARG A 27 -21.06 7.38 1.02
C ARG A 27 -20.18 8.53 1.46
N LEU A 28 -19.01 8.22 2.03
CA LEU A 28 -18.00 9.25 2.29
C LEU A 28 -17.48 9.83 0.99
N MET A 29 -17.41 11.15 0.91
CA MET A 29 -16.82 11.83 -0.26
C MET A 29 -15.31 11.58 -0.34
N PRO A 30 -14.73 11.49 -1.56
CA PRO A 30 -13.29 11.39 -1.75
C PRO A 30 -12.59 12.76 -1.63
N SER A 31 -13.02 13.59 -0.69
CA SER A 31 -12.47 14.93 -0.44
C SER A 31 -12.76 15.37 0.97
N TYR A 32 -11.95 16.33 1.48
CA TYR A 32 -12.12 16.91 2.80
C TYR A 32 -12.66 18.32 2.73
N VAL A 33 -13.52 18.65 3.69
CA VAL A 33 -13.83 20.04 4.07
C VAL A 33 -12.86 20.46 5.14
N MET A 34 -12.07 21.50 4.86
CA MET A 34 -11.03 22.04 5.74
C MET A 34 -11.62 23.13 6.64
N GLU A 35 -12.17 22.73 7.78
CA GLU A 35 -12.54 23.59 8.92
C GLU A 35 -11.51 23.38 10.04
N ASP A 36 -11.74 23.93 11.25
CA ASP A 36 -10.86 23.73 12.43
C ASP A 36 -10.57 22.25 12.71
N LYS A 37 -11.58 21.40 12.48
CA LYS A 37 -11.45 19.95 12.49
C LYS A 37 -11.85 19.46 11.10
N PRO A 38 -10.88 19.09 10.26
CA PRO A 38 -11.17 18.56 8.93
C PRO A 38 -12.07 17.33 8.99
N TYR A 39 -13.05 17.26 8.09
CA TYR A 39 -13.95 16.11 7.99
C TYR A 39 -14.24 15.76 6.52
N ARG A 40 -14.63 14.52 6.29
CA ARG A 40 -15.13 14.08 4.99
C ARG A 40 -16.65 14.16 5.01
N PRO A 41 -17.26 14.90 4.09
CA PRO A 41 -18.72 14.93 3.98
C PRO A 41 -19.28 13.55 3.63
N GLU A 42 -20.50 13.28 4.06
CA GLU A 42 -21.30 12.15 3.60
C GLU A 42 -22.16 12.61 2.42
N LEU A 43 -21.94 12.00 1.26
CA LEU A 43 -22.75 12.25 0.07
C LEU A 43 -23.95 11.31 0.09
N VAL A 44 -25.13 11.86 0.20
CA VAL A 44 -26.39 11.12 0.03
C VAL A 44 -26.79 11.20 -1.44
N MET A 45 -27.05 10.05 -2.05
CA MET A 45 -27.41 9.96 -3.47
C MET A 45 -28.61 9.06 -3.69
N TRP A 46 -29.40 9.41 -4.71
CA TRP A 46 -30.47 8.57 -5.27
C TRP A 46 -30.26 8.43 -6.76
N LEU A 47 -30.13 7.20 -7.23
CA LEU A 47 -29.87 6.84 -8.62
C LEU A 47 -31.05 6.07 -9.19
N ASP A 48 -31.44 6.36 -10.42
CA ASP A 48 -32.27 5.49 -11.24
C ASP A 48 -31.35 4.57 -12.04
N VAL A 49 -31.17 3.35 -11.57
CA VAL A 49 -30.28 2.36 -12.21
C VAL A 49 -30.88 1.74 -13.47
N THR A 50 -32.18 1.90 -13.69
CA THR A 50 -32.84 1.45 -14.90
C THR A 50 -32.53 2.36 -16.08
N ASN A 51 -32.41 3.66 -15.83
CA ASN A 51 -32.19 4.68 -16.86
C ASN A 51 -30.78 5.33 -16.77
N ASP A 52 -29.93 4.90 -15.83
CA ASP A 52 -28.58 5.41 -15.58
C ASP A 52 -28.58 6.93 -15.28
N LEU A 53 -29.39 7.36 -14.32
CA LEU A 53 -29.58 8.77 -13.99
C LEU A 53 -29.32 9.04 -12.51
N ILE A 54 -28.64 10.16 -12.21
CA ILE A 54 -28.60 10.72 -10.85
C ILE A 54 -29.85 11.57 -10.65
N LEU A 55 -30.66 11.18 -9.67
CA LEU A 55 -31.93 11.84 -9.38
C LEU A 55 -31.81 12.91 -8.32
N ALA A 56 -30.99 12.68 -7.32
CA ALA A 56 -30.63 13.63 -6.28
C ALA A 56 -29.27 13.30 -5.70
N SER A 57 -28.54 14.33 -5.29
CA SER A 57 -27.25 14.22 -4.65
C SER A 57 -27.02 15.45 -3.79
N GLU A 58 -26.71 15.25 -2.50
CA GLU A 58 -26.43 16.32 -1.55
C GLU A 58 -25.41 15.87 -0.51
N ALA A 59 -24.49 16.78 -0.15
CA ALA A 59 -23.43 16.52 0.80
C ALA A 59 -23.81 17.04 2.19
N PHE A 60 -23.62 16.21 3.20
CA PHE A 60 -23.93 16.49 4.59
C PHE A 60 -22.70 16.36 5.49
N LYS A 61 -22.72 16.96 6.67
CA LYS A 61 -21.73 16.68 7.71
C LYS A 61 -21.91 15.24 8.22
N PRO A 62 -20.83 14.55 8.63
CA PRO A 62 -20.95 13.22 9.21
C PRO A 62 -21.86 13.21 10.45
N GLY A 63 -22.68 12.17 10.54
CA GLY A 63 -23.55 11.96 11.69
C GLY A 63 -24.96 12.58 11.57
N GLU A 64 -25.33 13.12 10.40
CA GLU A 64 -26.71 13.53 10.17
C GLU A 64 -27.66 12.32 10.24
N PRO A 65 -28.90 12.52 10.75
CA PRO A 65 -29.85 11.42 10.91
C PRO A 65 -30.31 10.85 9.57
N LEU A 66 -30.75 9.57 9.55
CA LEU A 66 -31.26 8.89 8.35
C LEU A 66 -32.46 9.58 7.70
N SER A 67 -33.10 10.53 8.38
CA SER A 67 -34.21 11.31 7.82
C SER A 67 -33.79 12.13 6.60
N VAL A 68 -32.52 12.56 6.51
CA VAL A 68 -32.04 13.39 5.39
C VAL A 68 -32.07 12.60 4.08
N GLU A 69 -31.77 11.28 4.12
CA GLU A 69 -31.87 10.42 2.93
C GLU A 69 -33.30 10.25 2.45
N ALA A 70 -34.25 10.09 3.40
CA ALA A 70 -35.66 9.97 3.07
C ALA A 70 -36.26 11.28 2.54
N GLU A 71 -35.79 12.42 3.07
CA GLU A 71 -36.22 13.75 2.59
C GLU A 71 -35.66 14.03 1.20
N LEU A 72 -34.39 13.68 0.95
CA LEU A 72 -33.77 13.80 -0.36
C LEU A 72 -34.44 12.89 -1.40
N LEU A 73 -34.86 11.67 -1.02
CA LEU A 73 -35.70 10.80 -1.87
C LEU A 73 -37.02 11.44 -2.21
N ALA A 74 -37.72 11.98 -1.21
CA ALA A 74 -39.01 12.66 -1.43
C ALA A 74 -38.85 13.89 -2.35
N SER A 75 -37.75 14.60 -2.27
CA SER A 75 -37.36 15.66 -3.19
C SER A 75 -37.12 15.12 -4.61
N ALA A 76 -36.35 14.05 -4.75
CA ALA A 76 -36.04 13.40 -6.01
C ALA A 76 -37.31 12.93 -6.77
N MET A 77 -38.31 12.46 -6.03
CA MET A 77 -39.61 12.07 -6.62
C MET A 77 -40.38 13.26 -7.21
N LYS A 78 -40.27 14.44 -6.57
CA LYS A 78 -40.99 15.65 -6.96
C LYS A 78 -40.24 16.52 -7.96
N THR A 79 -38.94 16.68 -7.72
CA THR A 79 -38.06 17.57 -8.48
C THR A 79 -36.69 16.90 -8.68
N PRO A 80 -36.63 15.84 -9.52
CA PRO A 80 -35.34 15.17 -9.76
C PRO A 80 -34.36 16.10 -10.48
N MET A 81 -33.06 15.95 -10.18
CA MET A 81 -31.99 16.64 -10.90
C MET A 81 -32.02 16.35 -12.41
N THR A 82 -32.45 15.14 -12.77
CA THR A 82 -32.55 14.69 -14.15
C THR A 82 -33.86 13.95 -14.40
N GLY A 83 -34.55 14.30 -15.47
CA GLY A 83 -35.80 13.67 -15.86
C GLY A 83 -37.04 14.40 -15.33
N LYS A 84 -38.19 13.70 -15.35
CA LYS A 84 -39.49 14.23 -14.91
C LYS A 84 -39.84 13.68 -13.53
N PRO A 85 -40.69 14.40 -12.74
CA PRO A 85 -41.26 13.87 -11.50
C PRO A 85 -41.87 12.48 -11.69
N ARG A 86 -41.50 11.54 -10.83
CA ARG A 86 -41.99 10.16 -10.87
C ARG A 86 -41.70 9.42 -9.58
N SER A 87 -42.34 8.29 -9.39
CA SER A 87 -42.07 7.36 -8.28
C SER A 87 -41.51 6.07 -8.85
N PRO A 88 -40.52 5.46 -8.16
CA PRO A 88 -39.97 4.15 -8.56
C PRO A 88 -40.97 3.02 -8.28
N SER A 89 -40.83 1.91 -8.96
CA SER A 89 -41.55 0.65 -8.62
C SER A 89 -40.83 -0.15 -7.55
N SER A 90 -39.53 0.07 -7.40
CA SER A 90 -38.74 -0.55 -6.35
C SER A 90 -37.56 0.33 -5.92
N ILE A 91 -37.19 0.18 -4.66
CA ILE A 91 -36.05 0.87 -4.04
C ILE A 91 -35.11 -0.16 -3.39
N ARG A 92 -33.83 -0.03 -3.66
CA ARG A 92 -32.76 -0.81 -3.02
C ARG A 92 -31.87 0.11 -2.20
N VAL A 93 -31.63 -0.28 -0.94
CA VAL A 93 -30.71 0.39 -0.03
C VAL A 93 -29.88 -0.66 0.71
N ALA A 94 -28.66 -0.34 1.10
CA ALA A 94 -27.82 -1.24 1.88
C ALA A 94 -28.18 -1.22 3.37
N ASP A 95 -28.63 -0.09 3.89
CA ASP A 95 -28.97 0.10 5.30
C ASP A 95 -30.40 -0.37 5.62
N SER A 96 -30.50 -1.33 6.55
CA SER A 96 -31.79 -1.89 6.99
C SER A 96 -32.64 -0.89 7.79
N ALA A 97 -32.02 0.05 8.53
CA ALA A 97 -32.73 1.08 9.27
C ALA A 97 -33.33 2.12 8.31
N LEU A 98 -32.58 2.49 7.26
CA LEU A 98 -33.11 3.33 6.19
C LEU A 98 -34.28 2.64 5.48
N ALA A 99 -34.14 1.34 5.15
CA ALA A 99 -35.23 0.58 4.56
C ALA A 99 -36.50 0.58 5.42
N ALA A 100 -36.35 0.43 6.74
CA ALA A 100 -37.48 0.48 7.68
C ALA A 100 -38.13 1.87 7.72
N LEU A 101 -37.30 2.94 7.75
CA LEU A 101 -37.77 4.31 7.71
C LEU A 101 -38.57 4.60 6.42
N LEU A 102 -38.07 4.17 5.28
CA LEU A 102 -38.71 4.37 3.97
C LEU A 102 -40.04 3.61 3.85
N ARG A 103 -40.14 2.38 4.37
CA ARG A 103 -41.41 1.62 4.41
C ARG A 103 -42.52 2.34 5.18
N GLY A 104 -42.15 3.12 6.20
CA GLY A 104 -43.08 3.93 6.98
C GLY A 104 -43.51 5.22 6.31
N ARG A 105 -42.87 5.66 5.23
CA ARG A 105 -43.09 6.98 4.58
C ARG A 105 -43.59 6.91 3.14
N LEU A 106 -43.35 5.78 2.46
CA LEU A 106 -43.69 5.63 1.05
C LEU A 106 -44.97 4.82 0.85
N ASP A 107 -45.51 4.92 -0.38
CA ASP A 107 -46.66 4.13 -0.81
C ASP A 107 -46.32 2.63 -0.67
N PRO A 108 -47.23 1.81 -0.11
CA PRO A 108 -47.05 0.35 0.02
C PRO A 108 -46.80 -0.39 -1.30
N ASP A 109 -47.17 0.20 -2.44
CA ASP A 109 -46.94 -0.35 -3.77
C ASP A 109 -45.45 -0.28 -4.18
N VAL A 110 -44.63 0.57 -3.54
CA VAL A 110 -43.20 0.68 -3.77
C VAL A 110 -42.47 -0.43 -3.00
N ARG A 111 -41.87 -1.36 -3.71
CA ARG A 111 -41.13 -2.47 -3.11
C ARG A 111 -39.75 -1.97 -2.59
N ILE A 112 -39.51 -2.16 -1.29
CA ILE A 112 -38.24 -1.75 -0.67
C ILE A 112 -37.52 -2.99 -0.15
N TYR A 113 -36.27 -3.19 -0.60
CA TYR A 113 -35.45 -4.30 -0.18
C TYR A 113 -34.03 -3.87 0.19
N VAL A 114 -33.38 -4.68 1.03
CA VAL A 114 -32.02 -4.45 1.52
C VAL A 114 -31.08 -5.34 0.74
N ALA A 115 -30.14 -4.73 0.02
CA ALA A 115 -29.06 -5.41 -0.68
C ALA A 115 -27.91 -4.41 -0.95
N GLU A 116 -26.75 -4.92 -1.33
CA GLU A 116 -25.57 -4.10 -1.70
C GLU A 116 -25.91 -3.09 -2.81
N THR A 117 -25.26 -1.94 -2.73
CA THR A 117 -25.47 -0.80 -3.63
C THR A 117 -24.16 -0.37 -4.32
N PRO A 118 -23.52 -1.26 -5.12
CA PRO A 118 -22.22 -0.97 -5.74
C PRO A 118 -22.28 0.16 -6.78
N GLU A 119 -23.47 0.55 -7.21
CA GLU A 119 -23.66 1.69 -8.10
C GLU A 119 -23.25 3.01 -7.44
N LEU A 120 -23.52 3.15 -6.12
CA LEU A 120 -23.06 4.31 -5.35
C LEU A 120 -21.54 4.35 -5.25
N ASP A 121 -20.89 3.19 -5.07
CA ASP A 121 -19.44 3.08 -4.97
C ASP A 121 -18.78 3.50 -6.28
N ARG A 122 -19.32 3.08 -7.44
CA ARG A 122 -18.85 3.53 -8.77
C ARG A 122 -18.93 5.04 -8.98
N VAL A 123 -19.96 5.70 -8.46
CA VAL A 123 -20.05 7.17 -8.53
C VAL A 123 -18.93 7.81 -7.71
N ILE A 124 -18.70 7.33 -6.50
CA ILE A 124 -17.61 7.83 -5.63
C ILE A 124 -16.23 7.58 -6.26
N GLU A 125 -16.00 6.40 -6.84
CA GLU A 125 -14.74 6.07 -7.54
C GLU A 125 -14.50 7.01 -8.74
N ALA A 126 -15.55 7.29 -9.52
CA ALA A 126 -15.46 8.23 -10.64
C ALA A 126 -15.16 9.66 -10.17
N MET A 127 -15.74 10.09 -9.05
CA MET A 127 -15.44 11.38 -8.42
C MET A 127 -13.98 11.41 -7.93
N ALA A 128 -13.53 10.37 -7.22
CA ALA A 128 -12.16 10.25 -6.73
C ALA A 128 -11.15 10.35 -7.88
N ALA A 129 -11.40 9.63 -8.98
CA ALA A 129 -10.55 9.66 -10.17
C ALA A 129 -10.49 11.06 -10.83
N SER A 130 -11.59 11.82 -10.76
CA SER A 130 -11.64 13.19 -11.33
C SER A 130 -11.01 14.25 -10.41
N TRP A 131 -10.93 14.00 -9.10
CA TRP A 131 -10.43 14.93 -8.09
C TRP A 131 -9.07 14.56 -7.53
N SER A 132 -8.50 13.39 -7.91
CA SER A 132 -7.15 13.03 -7.51
C SER A 132 -6.18 14.13 -7.93
N ARG A 133 -5.63 14.86 -6.95
CA ARG A 133 -4.47 15.71 -7.18
C ARG A 133 -3.33 14.80 -7.63
N ASP A 134 -2.59 15.25 -8.62
CA ASP A 134 -1.32 14.60 -8.95
C ASP A 134 -0.44 14.68 -7.68
N GLU A 135 0.02 13.54 -7.18
CA GLU A 135 0.93 13.49 -6.02
C GLU A 135 2.17 14.37 -6.23
N GLN A 136 2.51 14.65 -7.48
CA GLN A 136 3.58 15.57 -7.86
C GLN A 136 3.32 17.04 -7.49
N ASP A 137 2.07 17.41 -7.21
CA ASP A 137 1.66 18.76 -6.81
C ASP A 137 1.49 18.89 -5.30
N ALA A 138 1.85 17.86 -4.51
CA ALA A 138 1.81 17.92 -3.06
C ALA A 138 2.76 19.01 -2.52
N SER A 139 2.30 19.77 -1.54
CA SER A 139 2.96 20.93 -0.94
C SER A 139 3.07 20.76 0.58
N TYR A 140 4.20 21.16 1.17
CA TYR A 140 4.35 21.25 2.62
C TYR A 140 3.47 22.36 3.21
N LEU A 141 3.24 23.41 2.45
CA LEU A 141 2.48 24.57 2.91
C LEU A 141 0.98 24.48 2.62
N GLU A 142 0.52 23.38 2.00
CA GLU A 142 -0.90 23.18 1.64
C GLU A 142 -1.51 24.42 0.95
N ASP A 143 -0.85 24.91 -0.09
CA ASP A 143 -1.21 26.13 -0.83
C ASP A 143 -1.26 27.39 0.08
N GLY A 144 -0.36 27.48 1.07
CA GLY A 144 -0.23 28.62 1.98
C GLY A 144 -1.14 28.57 3.20
N LYS A 145 -1.86 27.46 3.45
CA LYS A 145 -2.67 27.26 4.66
C LYS A 145 -1.82 26.95 5.89
N ILE A 146 -0.62 26.44 5.70
CA ILE A 146 0.36 26.16 6.75
C ILE A 146 1.44 27.24 6.71
N PRO A 147 1.68 27.98 7.82
CA PRO A 147 2.73 28.99 7.88
C PRO A 147 4.13 28.36 7.70
N ALA A 148 4.97 29.01 6.91
CA ALA A 148 6.34 28.53 6.68
C ALA A 148 7.18 28.43 7.96
N ASP A 149 6.90 29.25 8.99
CA ASP A 149 7.57 29.18 10.28
C ASP A 149 7.19 27.94 11.08
N THR A 150 5.92 27.53 11.05
CA THR A 150 5.47 26.26 11.65
C THR A 150 6.18 25.09 11.00
N MET A 151 6.24 25.06 9.67
CA MET A 151 6.95 24.01 8.93
C MET A 151 8.46 24.03 9.20
N ARG A 152 9.09 25.20 9.29
CA ARG A 152 10.51 25.36 9.68
C ARG A 152 10.81 24.69 11.02
N ARG A 153 9.94 24.86 12.01
CA ARG A 153 10.09 24.23 13.34
C ARG A 153 10.01 22.72 13.25
N PHE A 154 9.05 22.20 12.45
CA PHE A 154 8.95 20.78 12.20
C PHE A 154 10.23 20.22 11.57
N PHE A 155 10.78 20.86 10.54
CA PHE A 155 12.04 20.43 9.92
C PHE A 155 13.19 20.40 10.92
N ALA A 156 13.26 21.38 11.84
CA ALA A 156 14.26 21.39 12.90
C ALA A 156 14.11 20.22 13.87
N ALA A 157 12.90 19.93 14.31
CA ALA A 157 12.58 18.79 15.19
C ALA A 157 12.83 17.44 14.49
N ALA A 158 12.41 17.30 13.24
CA ALA A 158 12.63 16.11 12.44
C ALA A 158 14.12 15.83 12.19
N ALA A 159 14.93 16.88 11.99
CA ALA A 159 16.39 16.73 11.87
C ALA A 159 17.05 16.23 13.17
N LYS A 160 16.53 16.62 14.34
CA LYS A 160 16.98 16.10 15.64
C LYS A 160 16.60 14.63 15.78
N LEU A 161 15.34 14.28 15.43
CA LEU A 161 14.84 12.91 15.45
C LEU A 161 15.64 11.97 14.53
N TRP A 162 15.94 12.39 13.30
CA TRP A 162 16.80 11.65 12.37
C TRP A 162 18.18 11.38 12.95
N LYS A 163 18.79 12.40 13.57
CA LYS A 163 20.12 12.26 14.19
C LYS A 163 20.09 11.34 15.41
N MET A 164 18.99 11.37 16.19
CA MET A 164 18.79 10.47 17.32
C MET A 164 18.64 9.02 16.87
N ALA A 165 17.97 8.79 15.75
CA ALA A 165 17.73 7.48 15.13
C ALA A 165 17.15 6.44 16.11
N PRO A 166 16.00 6.70 16.74
CA PRO A 166 15.45 5.82 17.79
C PRO A 166 15.14 4.41 17.27
N TRP A 167 14.88 4.25 15.98
CA TRP A 167 14.71 2.95 15.30
C TRP A 167 15.92 2.00 15.38
N LYS A 168 17.07 2.47 15.85
CA LYS A 168 18.21 1.60 16.15
C LYS A 168 18.11 0.94 17.52
N ASN A 169 17.19 1.38 18.34
CA ASN A 169 17.07 0.99 19.74
C ASN A 169 15.79 0.21 20.03
N VAL A 170 14.77 0.34 19.19
CA VAL A 170 13.46 -0.31 19.35
C VAL A 170 12.97 -0.88 18.04
N SER A 171 12.17 -1.95 18.13
CA SER A 171 11.37 -2.47 17.03
C SER A 171 10.03 -1.73 16.92
N ASP A 172 9.34 -1.91 15.80
CA ASP A 172 8.03 -1.34 15.53
C ASP A 172 6.91 -1.88 16.45
N SER A 173 7.12 -3.05 17.05
CA SER A 173 6.22 -3.68 18.03
C SER A 173 6.44 -3.18 19.47
N GLN A 174 7.56 -2.50 19.76
CA GLN A 174 7.87 -1.91 21.05
C GLN A 174 7.21 -0.54 21.21
N LEU A 175 5.93 -0.56 21.55
CA LEU A 175 5.06 0.60 21.54
C LEU A 175 5.28 1.54 22.74
N LEU A 176 5.11 2.85 22.47
CA LEU A 176 5.07 3.88 23.49
C LEU A 176 3.64 4.44 23.59
N ARG A 177 3.28 5.01 24.75
CA ARG A 177 2.10 5.85 24.92
C ARG A 177 2.48 7.32 24.84
N LEU A 178 1.66 8.12 24.16
CA LEU A 178 1.83 9.55 24.05
C LEU A 178 0.56 10.29 24.46
N ASP A 179 0.70 11.25 25.37
CA ASP A 179 -0.35 12.18 25.78
C ASP A 179 0.09 13.63 25.53
N CYS A 180 -0.72 14.37 24.77
CA CYS A 180 -0.59 15.81 24.58
C CYS A 180 -1.98 16.46 24.56
N PRO A 181 -2.61 16.66 25.75
CA PRO A 181 -3.99 17.13 25.86
C PRO A 181 -4.27 18.47 25.16
N ALA A 182 -3.27 19.36 25.09
CA ALA A 182 -3.41 20.65 24.41
C ALA A 182 -3.59 20.52 22.88
N LEU A 183 -3.18 19.38 22.34
CA LEU A 183 -3.32 19.07 20.93
C LEU A 183 -4.40 18.01 20.67
N ASP A 184 -5.29 17.77 21.64
CA ASP A 184 -6.35 16.74 21.60
C ASP A 184 -5.80 15.31 21.42
N ALA A 185 -4.52 15.08 21.70
CA ALA A 185 -3.89 13.78 21.64
C ALA A 185 -3.83 13.17 23.04
N ARG A 186 -4.70 12.22 23.31
CA ARG A 186 -4.76 11.46 24.57
C ARG A 186 -4.62 9.99 24.28
N ASP A 187 -3.83 9.33 25.12
CA ASP A 187 -3.65 7.88 25.09
C ASP A 187 -3.30 7.34 23.69
N LYS A 188 -2.45 8.07 22.95
CA LYS A 188 -2.02 7.68 21.61
C LYS A 188 -0.96 6.60 21.70
N VAL A 189 -1.02 5.67 20.74
CA VAL A 189 -0.05 4.59 20.59
C VAL A 189 0.98 4.99 19.55
N VAL A 190 2.25 4.93 19.92
CA VAL A 190 3.38 5.30 19.05
C VAL A 190 4.21 4.07 18.73
N SER A 191 4.38 3.79 17.45
CA SER A 191 5.29 2.81 16.89
C SER A 191 6.43 3.54 16.17
N ILE A 192 7.67 3.09 16.39
CA ILE A 192 8.86 3.65 15.73
C ILE A 192 9.33 2.63 14.70
N ILE A 193 9.29 3.01 13.43
CA ILE A 193 9.66 2.15 12.30
C ILE A 193 11.05 2.47 11.80
N GLY A 194 11.76 1.46 11.27
CA GLY A 194 13.08 1.66 10.64
C GLY A 194 14.18 0.70 11.10
N ASN A 195 13.90 -0.25 12.00
CA ASN A 195 14.85 -1.25 12.44
C ASN A 195 15.32 -2.19 11.30
N LEU A 196 14.46 -2.42 10.29
CA LEU A 196 14.80 -3.21 9.09
C LEU A 196 15.54 -2.40 8.01
N GLY A 197 15.74 -1.10 8.18
CA GLY A 197 16.51 -0.24 7.26
C GLY A 197 15.78 0.17 5.98
N GLU A 198 14.51 -0.15 5.80
CA GLU A 198 13.76 0.15 4.57
C GLU A 198 12.97 1.47 4.65
N SER A 199 12.27 1.72 5.74
CA SER A 199 11.44 2.92 5.95
C SER A 199 11.67 3.44 7.36
N PHE A 200 11.96 4.72 7.51
CA PHE A 200 12.27 5.34 8.80
C PHE A 200 11.17 6.31 9.20
N GLY A 201 10.70 6.22 10.43
CA GLY A 201 9.68 7.15 10.88
C GLY A 201 9.01 6.81 12.21
N VAL A 202 7.89 7.48 12.41
CA VAL A 202 7.02 7.34 13.58
C VAL A 202 5.58 7.21 13.10
N LEU A 203 4.90 6.19 13.56
CA LEU A 203 3.47 6.00 13.35
C LEU A 203 2.74 6.26 14.66
N VAL A 204 1.63 6.98 14.59
CA VAL A 204 0.78 7.28 15.75
C VAL A 204 -0.63 6.79 15.46
N PHE A 205 -1.14 5.94 16.33
CA PHE A 205 -2.48 5.36 16.27
C PHE A 205 -3.37 5.91 17.37
N ASP A 206 -4.67 5.89 17.14
CA ASP A 206 -5.66 6.33 18.11
C ASP A 206 -5.79 5.39 19.31
N SER A 207 -5.47 4.10 19.15
CA SER A 207 -5.56 3.05 20.18
C SER A 207 -4.68 1.84 19.85
N LEU A 208 -4.52 0.91 20.81
CA LEU A 208 -3.90 -0.40 20.58
C LEU A 208 -4.65 -1.21 19.52
N ASP A 209 -5.98 -1.25 19.57
CA ASP A 209 -6.79 -1.92 18.55
C ASP A 209 -6.50 -1.38 17.15
N GLY A 210 -6.24 -0.07 17.04
CA GLY A 210 -5.85 0.57 15.78
C GLY A 210 -4.47 0.09 15.28
N PHE A 211 -3.51 -0.07 16.18
CA PHE A 211 -2.21 -0.66 15.84
C PHE A 211 -2.36 -2.13 15.39
N GLU A 212 -3.14 -2.93 16.12
CA GLU A 212 -3.37 -4.33 15.78
C GLU A 212 -4.08 -4.49 14.43
N ALA A 213 -5.08 -3.65 14.13
CA ALA A 213 -5.74 -3.64 12.83
C ALA A 213 -4.76 -3.35 11.68
N MET A 214 -3.79 -2.44 11.89
CA MET A 214 -2.73 -2.18 10.90
C MET A 214 -1.77 -3.36 10.76
N ALA A 215 -1.42 -4.04 11.85
CA ALA A 215 -0.59 -5.24 11.82
C ALA A 215 -1.29 -6.36 11.03
N GLU A 216 -2.57 -6.63 11.32
CA GLU A 216 -3.38 -7.60 10.56
C GLU A 216 -3.47 -7.25 9.07
N TYR A 217 -3.61 -5.95 8.74
CA TYR A 217 -3.59 -5.49 7.34
C TYR A 217 -2.25 -5.81 6.67
N SER A 218 -1.14 -5.55 7.35
CA SER A 218 0.20 -5.81 6.83
C SER A 218 0.42 -7.31 6.60
N ASP A 219 0.05 -8.15 7.55
CA ASP A 219 0.15 -9.61 7.45
C ASP A 219 -0.72 -10.15 6.31
N ALA A 220 -1.95 -9.66 6.18
CA ALA A 220 -2.84 -10.03 5.08
C ALA A 220 -2.27 -9.61 3.72
N HIS A 221 -1.67 -8.42 3.64
CA HIS A 221 -1.02 -7.93 2.42
C HIS A 221 0.21 -8.76 2.06
N MET A 222 1.05 -9.09 3.03
CA MET A 222 2.20 -9.99 2.84
C MET A 222 1.75 -11.40 2.41
N ALA A 223 0.60 -11.85 2.88
CA ALA A 223 -0.03 -13.11 2.46
C ALA A 223 -0.76 -13.01 1.10
N GLY A 224 -0.64 -11.90 0.37
CA GLY A 224 -1.27 -11.69 -0.94
C GLY A 224 -2.79 -11.50 -0.89
N LYS A 225 -3.37 -11.27 0.29
CA LYS A 225 -4.80 -10.97 0.44
C LYS A 225 -5.04 -9.49 0.18
N GLN A 226 -6.01 -9.18 -0.67
CA GLN A 226 -6.43 -7.80 -0.87
C GLN A 226 -7.40 -7.38 0.24
N MET A 227 -6.97 -6.41 1.04
CA MET A 227 -7.84 -5.71 1.97
C MET A 227 -8.01 -4.26 1.48
N SER A 228 -9.25 -3.80 1.42
CA SER A 228 -9.58 -2.45 0.96
C SER A 228 -9.46 -1.38 2.04
N ASN A 229 -9.35 -1.80 3.30
CA ASN A 229 -9.41 -0.91 4.46
C ASN A 229 -8.32 -1.27 5.48
N LEU A 230 -7.61 -0.26 5.99
CA LEU A 230 -6.57 -0.40 7.02
C LEU A 230 -7.14 -0.75 8.42
N GLY A 231 -8.45 -0.62 8.62
CA GLY A 231 -9.10 -0.78 9.92
C GLY A 231 -8.86 0.37 10.90
N THR A 232 -7.92 1.25 10.64
CA THR A 232 -7.53 2.33 11.54
C THR A 232 -7.10 3.58 10.78
N ARG A 233 -7.08 4.72 11.47
CA ARG A 233 -6.46 5.96 11.01
C ARG A 233 -5.03 6.02 11.52
N ILE A 234 -4.11 6.50 10.67
CA ILE A 234 -2.69 6.59 11.00
C ILE A 234 -2.22 8.04 10.80
N PHE A 235 -1.54 8.58 11.82
CA PHE A 235 -0.70 9.75 11.65
C PHE A 235 0.74 9.32 11.53
N SER A 236 1.48 9.80 10.53
CA SER A 236 2.85 9.41 10.32
C SER A 236 3.80 10.58 10.15
N ILE A 237 5.02 10.40 10.64
CA ILE A 237 6.19 11.23 10.35
C ILE A 237 7.18 10.29 9.69
N ASN A 238 7.32 10.36 8.38
CA ASN A 238 8.21 9.49 7.61
C ASN A 238 9.43 10.28 7.12
N PHE A 239 10.53 9.56 6.88
CA PHE A 239 11.73 10.10 6.23
C PHE A 239 11.88 9.46 4.86
N GLU A 240 11.79 10.26 3.82
CA GLU A 240 11.81 9.81 2.43
C GLU A 240 13.13 10.19 1.75
N ARG A 241 13.45 9.46 0.68
CA ARG A 241 14.61 9.81 -0.14
C ARG A 241 14.26 11.05 -0.97
N GLY A 242 15.25 11.92 -1.18
CA GLY A 242 15.06 13.13 -2.00
C GLY A 242 14.55 12.83 -3.42
N ALA A 243 14.81 11.64 -3.98
CA ALA A 243 14.27 11.23 -5.26
C ALA A 243 12.74 11.06 -5.25
N ASP A 244 12.17 10.68 -4.11
CA ASP A 244 10.76 10.32 -3.97
C ASP A 244 9.90 11.54 -3.57
N ILE A 245 10.52 12.64 -3.14
CA ILE A 245 9.82 13.88 -2.75
C ILE A 245 9.29 14.63 -3.99
N PRO A 246 8.02 15.05 -3.99
CA PRO A 246 7.43 15.88 -5.02
C PRO A 246 8.23 17.15 -5.34
N LYS A 247 8.25 17.55 -6.61
CA LYS A 247 9.02 18.73 -7.04
C LYS A 247 8.56 20.04 -6.39
N ALA A 248 7.27 20.16 -6.09
CA ALA A 248 6.73 21.31 -5.39
C ALA A 248 7.32 21.41 -3.97
N MET A 249 7.30 20.30 -3.21
CA MET A 249 7.88 20.22 -1.88
C MET A 249 9.38 20.54 -1.87
N ARG A 250 10.16 20.07 -2.86
CA ARG A 250 11.59 20.42 -2.94
C ARG A 250 11.79 21.92 -3.17
N ARG A 251 10.99 22.52 -4.04
CA ARG A 251 11.06 23.99 -4.29
C ARG A 251 10.77 24.79 -3.02
N GLU A 252 9.81 24.33 -2.20
CA GLU A 252 9.52 24.97 -0.92
C GLU A 252 10.67 24.86 0.07
N ILE A 253 11.33 23.68 0.16
CA ILE A 253 12.53 23.48 0.99
C ILE A 253 13.63 24.47 0.57
N ASP A 254 13.91 24.55 -0.72
CA ASP A 254 14.95 25.45 -1.26
C ASP A 254 14.58 26.91 -1.04
N GLN A 255 13.32 27.29 -1.28
CA GLN A 255 12.81 28.65 -1.13
C GLN A 255 12.88 29.14 0.31
N HIS A 256 12.57 28.28 1.28
CA HIS A 256 12.51 28.65 2.69
C HIS A 256 13.79 28.27 3.46
N GLY A 257 14.75 27.60 2.80
CA GLY A 257 16.01 27.19 3.40
C GLY A 257 15.85 26.20 4.56
N TRP A 258 14.83 25.33 4.50
CA TRP A 258 14.64 24.31 5.53
C TRP A 258 15.74 23.27 5.46
N ARG A 259 16.29 22.93 6.62
CA ARG A 259 17.42 22.03 6.69
C ARG A 259 16.98 20.57 6.61
N VAL A 260 17.41 19.86 5.57
CA VAL A 260 17.33 18.41 5.45
C VAL A 260 18.68 17.83 5.83
N PRO A 261 18.77 16.91 6.81
CA PRO A 261 20.05 16.45 7.33
C PRO A 261 20.80 15.51 6.39
N ASP A 262 20.10 14.78 5.51
CA ASP A 262 20.63 13.74 4.66
C ASP A 262 19.79 13.60 3.39
N ALA A 263 20.34 13.01 2.32
CA ALA A 263 19.62 12.77 1.06
C ALA A 263 18.42 11.81 1.19
N ASN A 264 18.39 11.02 2.27
CA ASN A 264 17.33 10.06 2.61
C ASN A 264 16.49 10.51 3.82
N ALA A 265 16.58 11.78 4.22
CA ALA A 265 15.99 12.28 5.46
C ALA A 265 15.03 13.46 5.22
N TYR A 266 14.29 13.44 4.14
CA TYR A 266 13.25 14.41 3.85
C TYR A 266 12.01 14.09 4.70
N PRO A 267 11.68 14.90 5.73
CA PRO A 267 10.59 14.57 6.61
C PRO A 267 9.25 14.84 5.94
N ARG A 268 8.32 13.90 6.04
CA ARG A 268 6.97 14.01 5.50
C ARG A 268 5.94 13.66 6.57
N ILE A 269 4.94 14.51 6.73
CA ILE A 269 3.79 14.27 7.62
C ILE A 269 2.65 13.78 6.76
N GLN A 270 1.93 12.76 7.23
CA GLN A 270 0.73 12.26 6.55
C GLN A 270 -0.33 11.87 7.58
N TRP A 271 -1.59 12.18 7.27
CA TRP A 271 -2.76 11.56 7.85
C TRP A 271 -3.36 10.60 6.83
N ILE A 272 -3.48 9.34 7.20
CA ILE A 272 -3.98 8.26 6.35
C ILE A 272 -5.28 7.77 6.96
N ASP A 273 -6.38 7.92 6.24
CA ASP A 273 -7.68 7.36 6.64
C ASP A 273 -7.76 5.84 6.42
N PRO A 274 -8.71 5.15 7.06
CA PRO A 274 -8.84 3.69 6.92
C PRO A 274 -8.96 3.20 5.47
N ASP A 275 -9.55 3.97 4.57
CA ASP A 275 -9.66 3.69 3.14
C ASP A 275 -8.42 4.17 2.33
N ARG A 276 -7.32 4.47 3.01
CA ARG A 276 -6.03 4.93 2.48
C ARG A 276 -6.05 6.32 1.83
N MET A 277 -7.12 7.07 2.02
CA MET A 277 -7.12 8.47 1.61
C MET A 277 -6.19 9.31 2.48
N LEU A 278 -5.39 10.15 1.83
CA LEU A 278 -4.56 11.14 2.52
C LEU A 278 -5.42 12.37 2.86
N ARG A 279 -5.46 12.70 4.14
CA ARG A 279 -6.09 13.93 4.60
C ARG A 279 -5.12 15.11 4.43
N PRO A 280 -5.55 16.24 3.86
CA PRO A 280 -4.74 17.44 3.84
C PRO A 280 -4.36 17.87 5.26
N LEU A 281 -3.15 18.39 5.44
CA LEU A 281 -2.64 18.83 6.74
C LEU A 281 -3.20 20.18 7.15
N THR A 282 -3.29 20.37 8.45
CA THR A 282 -3.54 21.68 9.08
C THR A 282 -2.28 22.16 9.79
N ASP A 283 -2.21 23.46 10.14
CA ASP A 283 -1.13 24.00 10.98
C ASP A 283 -1.00 23.23 12.30
N ARG A 284 -2.13 22.84 12.90
CA ARG A 284 -2.18 22.05 14.14
C ARG A 284 -1.56 20.65 13.99
N ASP A 285 -1.68 20.02 12.82
CA ASP A 285 -1.06 18.72 12.56
C ASP A 285 0.48 18.84 12.51
N VAL A 286 0.99 19.92 11.94
CA VAL A 286 2.43 20.19 11.88
C VAL A 286 2.97 20.51 13.27
N VAL A 287 2.22 21.25 14.08
CA VAL A 287 2.53 21.49 15.49
C VAL A 287 2.56 20.18 16.27
N PHE A 288 1.61 19.28 16.06
CA PHE A 288 1.59 17.95 16.68
C PHE A 288 2.78 17.09 16.24
N ALA A 289 3.11 17.07 14.94
CA ALA A 289 4.29 16.38 14.43
C ALA A 289 5.59 16.89 15.08
N THR A 290 5.70 18.22 15.24
CA THR A 290 6.85 18.84 15.91
C THR A 290 6.96 18.37 17.36
N ALA A 291 5.82 18.40 18.09
CA ALA A 291 5.77 17.96 19.48
C ALA A 291 6.14 16.46 19.63
N CYS A 292 5.64 15.59 18.75
CA CYS A 292 6.00 14.17 18.72
C CYS A 292 7.49 13.98 18.47
N ALA A 293 8.05 14.62 17.44
CA ALA A 293 9.45 14.46 17.06
C ALA A 293 10.40 14.93 18.19
N GLU A 294 10.11 16.05 18.83
CA GLU A 294 10.91 16.54 19.96
C GLU A 294 10.78 15.67 21.20
N ALA A 295 9.57 15.28 21.56
CA ALA A 295 9.34 14.44 22.73
C ALA A 295 10.04 13.08 22.60
N ILE A 296 9.93 12.44 21.44
CA ILE A 296 10.62 11.17 21.16
C ILE A 296 12.14 11.37 21.21
N THR A 297 12.66 12.43 20.60
CA THR A 297 14.09 12.74 20.63
C THR A 297 14.61 12.87 22.05
N GLU A 298 13.95 13.65 22.91
CA GLU A 298 14.34 13.85 24.30
C GLU A 298 14.22 12.58 25.15
N PHE A 299 13.17 11.78 24.92
CA PHE A 299 12.97 10.52 25.60
C PHE A 299 14.14 9.55 25.31
N PHE A 300 14.49 9.39 24.03
CA PHE A 300 15.60 8.52 23.63
C PHE A 300 16.98 9.09 23.97
N ALA A 301 17.13 10.41 24.10
CA ALA A 301 18.34 11.02 24.62
C ALA A 301 18.63 10.59 26.07
N ARG A 302 17.57 10.39 26.87
CA ARG A 302 17.68 9.97 28.28
C ARG A 302 17.78 8.48 28.46
N HIS A 303 16.99 7.70 27.71
CA HIS A 303 16.77 6.26 27.93
C HIS A 303 17.37 5.37 26.84
N GLY A 304 17.79 5.92 25.70
CA GLY A 304 18.21 5.12 24.53
C GLY A 304 19.38 4.16 24.81
N LYS A 305 20.29 4.53 25.73
CA LYS A 305 21.40 3.64 26.14
C LYS A 305 20.91 2.44 26.94
N ASP A 306 19.96 2.65 27.84
CA ASP A 306 19.41 1.59 28.68
C ASP A 306 18.51 0.65 27.84
N ILE A 307 17.79 1.22 26.87
CA ILE A 307 17.00 0.46 25.90
C ILE A 307 17.92 -0.43 25.07
N ALA A 308 18.93 0.13 24.41
CA ALA A 308 19.88 -0.61 23.59
C ALA A 308 20.70 -1.65 24.38
N GLY A 309 20.92 -1.39 25.67
CA GLY A 309 21.64 -2.31 26.57
C GLY A 309 20.77 -3.38 27.23
N GLY A 310 19.46 -3.43 26.92
CA GLY A 310 18.52 -4.40 27.52
C GLY A 310 18.26 -4.17 29.03
N THR A 311 18.67 -3.03 29.60
CA THR A 311 18.50 -2.72 31.01
C THR A 311 17.27 -1.86 31.32
N PHE A 312 16.61 -1.36 30.27
CA PHE A 312 15.44 -0.52 30.38
C PHE A 312 14.21 -1.35 30.80
N LYS A 313 13.53 -0.90 31.85
CA LYS A 313 12.32 -1.58 32.33
C LYS A 313 11.05 -0.78 31.97
N GLN A 314 11.01 0.46 32.45
CA GLN A 314 9.91 1.38 32.15
C GLN A 314 10.29 2.81 32.49
N ALA A 315 9.70 3.77 31.79
CA ALA A 315 9.77 5.19 32.14
C ALA A 315 8.47 5.90 31.74
N SER A 316 8.12 6.95 32.46
CA SER A 316 7.11 7.92 32.06
C SER A 316 7.70 9.31 32.28
N GLU A 317 7.79 10.08 31.18
CA GLU A 317 8.47 11.37 31.15
C GLU A 317 7.52 12.46 30.68
N ARG A 318 7.57 13.61 31.38
CA ARG A 318 6.92 14.85 30.94
C ARG A 318 7.97 15.76 30.30
N ILE A 319 7.83 15.96 29.00
CA ILE A 319 8.80 16.64 28.17
C ILE A 319 8.23 17.98 27.73
N ALA A 320 8.91 19.06 28.11
CA ALA A 320 8.58 20.42 27.66
C ALA A 320 9.08 20.59 26.21
N ILE A 321 8.24 21.11 25.33
CA ILE A 321 8.58 21.30 23.92
C ILE A 321 9.13 22.71 23.73
N GLU A 322 10.45 22.85 23.63
CA GLU A 322 11.14 24.15 23.57
C GLU A 322 10.84 24.92 22.28
N GLU A 323 10.69 24.23 21.15
CA GLU A 323 10.43 24.85 19.84
C GLU A 323 8.99 25.41 19.70
N LEU A 324 8.11 25.11 20.66
CA LEU A 324 6.70 25.50 20.64
C LEU A 324 6.34 26.25 21.94
N PRO A 325 6.73 27.54 22.07
CA PRO A 325 6.49 28.30 23.27
C PRO A 325 4.98 28.39 23.60
N GLY A 326 4.64 28.16 24.86
CA GLY A 326 3.26 28.16 25.34
C GLY A 326 2.49 26.87 25.16
N LEU A 327 3.10 25.83 24.56
CA LEU A 327 2.51 24.52 24.57
C LEU A 327 2.78 23.76 25.87
N PRO A 328 1.82 22.96 26.34
CA PRO A 328 2.03 22.09 27.48
C PRO A 328 3.01 20.97 27.12
N THR A 329 3.48 20.32 28.15
CA THR A 329 4.34 19.16 28.07
C THR A 329 3.67 17.99 27.36
N VAL A 330 4.45 17.24 26.59
CA VAL A 330 4.09 15.91 26.09
C VAL A 330 4.49 14.88 27.15
N GLU A 331 3.59 14.00 27.52
CA GLU A 331 3.90 12.84 28.36
C GLU A 331 4.13 11.62 27.45
N LEU A 332 5.32 11.03 27.57
CA LEU A 332 5.66 9.75 26.92
C LEU A 332 5.86 8.69 27.99
N ALA A 333 5.26 7.52 27.78
CA ALA A 333 5.51 6.34 28.59
C ALA A 333 5.94 5.15 27.72
N ALA A 334 6.93 4.44 28.17
CA ALA A 334 7.43 3.22 27.55
C ALA A 334 7.74 2.15 28.64
N PRO A 335 7.40 0.88 28.46
CA PRO A 335 6.48 0.38 27.45
C PRO A 335 5.10 1.04 27.50
N HIS A 336 4.31 0.91 26.42
CA HIS A 336 2.90 1.29 26.47
C HIS A 336 2.19 0.53 27.60
N PRO A 337 1.41 1.18 28.52
CA PRO A 337 0.84 0.52 29.69
C PRO A 337 -0.07 -0.68 29.39
N GLY A 338 -0.68 -0.71 28.20
CA GLY A 338 -1.51 -1.82 27.73
C GLY A 338 -0.75 -2.95 27.02
N ARG A 339 0.55 -2.78 26.76
CA ARG A 339 1.37 -3.77 26.08
C ARG A 339 2.80 -3.69 26.57
N ALA A 340 3.20 -4.61 27.43
CA ALA A 340 4.59 -4.72 27.86
C ALA A 340 5.49 -4.92 26.63
N TRP A 341 6.69 -4.34 26.66
CA TRP A 341 7.74 -4.82 25.78
C TRP A 341 8.10 -6.21 26.28
N GLU A 342 7.89 -7.19 25.46
CA GLU A 342 8.42 -8.52 25.73
C GLU A 342 9.93 -8.37 25.92
N GLU A 343 10.45 -8.90 27.01
CA GLU A 343 11.90 -8.94 27.19
C GLU A 343 12.45 -9.61 25.94
N GLN A 344 13.46 -9.01 25.33
CA GLN A 344 14.10 -9.53 24.10
C GLN A 344 14.84 -10.88 24.33
N ASP A 345 14.40 -11.66 25.33
CA ASP A 345 14.80 -13.05 25.45
C ASP A 345 14.28 -13.92 24.29
N GLU A 346 13.18 -13.47 23.61
CA GLU A 346 12.71 -14.18 22.42
C GLU A 346 13.53 -13.87 21.17
N SER A 347 14.15 -12.66 21.04
CA SER A 347 14.98 -12.36 19.87
C SER A 347 16.32 -13.11 19.86
N PHE A 348 16.86 -13.46 21.04
CA PHE A 348 18.04 -14.34 21.13
C PHE A 348 17.67 -15.82 20.92
N ASP A 349 16.53 -16.25 21.42
CA ASP A 349 16.02 -17.61 21.17
C ASP A 349 15.51 -17.74 19.71
N ASP A 350 14.81 -16.72 19.18
CA ASP A 350 14.35 -16.69 17.78
C ASP A 350 15.53 -16.62 16.78
N GLU A 351 16.58 -15.83 17.08
CA GLU A 351 17.76 -15.76 16.21
C GLU A 351 18.56 -17.08 16.32
N ALA A 352 18.71 -17.62 17.51
CA ALA A 352 19.34 -18.93 17.71
C ALA A 352 18.49 -20.07 17.13
N GLU A 353 17.15 -20.01 17.25
CA GLU A 353 16.24 -20.96 16.61
C GLU A 353 16.26 -20.83 15.09
N LEU A 354 16.29 -19.59 14.56
CA LEU A 354 16.44 -19.31 13.14
C LEU A 354 17.79 -19.79 12.59
N GLU A 355 18.88 -19.53 13.30
CA GLU A 355 20.22 -20.06 12.97
C GLU A 355 20.24 -21.59 13.02
N ALA A 356 19.59 -22.20 14.01
CA ALA A 356 19.47 -23.65 14.11
C ALA A 356 18.66 -24.26 12.97
N GLU A 357 17.57 -23.60 12.55
CA GLU A 357 16.78 -24.04 11.40
C GLU A 357 17.55 -23.85 10.07
N LEU A 358 18.31 -22.74 9.93
CA LEU A 358 19.21 -22.53 8.77
C LEU A 358 20.30 -23.59 8.71
N ALA A 359 20.94 -23.89 9.85
CA ALA A 359 21.94 -24.96 9.94
C ALA A 359 21.35 -26.32 9.56
N ARG A 360 20.15 -26.62 10.06
CA ARG A 360 19.40 -27.84 9.70
C ARG A 360 19.07 -27.90 8.22
N GLY A 361 18.62 -26.78 7.64
CA GLY A 361 18.36 -26.67 6.20
C GLY A 361 19.62 -26.92 5.37
N HIS A 362 20.75 -26.35 5.80
CA HIS A 362 22.06 -26.53 5.17
C HIS A 362 22.53 -28.00 5.23
N GLU A 363 22.42 -28.66 6.41
CA GLU A 363 22.76 -30.07 6.57
C GLU A 363 21.94 -30.98 5.64
N ILE A 364 20.63 -30.70 5.47
CA ILE A 364 19.78 -31.45 4.56
C ILE A 364 20.20 -31.22 3.10
N ALA A 365 20.49 -29.95 2.72
CA ALA A 365 20.99 -29.62 1.39
C ALA A 365 22.33 -30.31 1.07
N GLU A 366 23.29 -30.28 2.00
CA GLU A 366 24.57 -30.99 1.85
C GLU A 366 24.39 -32.52 1.69
N SER A 367 23.49 -33.09 2.50
CA SER A 367 23.18 -34.53 2.43
C SER A 367 22.63 -34.93 1.07
N PHE A 368 21.77 -34.09 0.49
CA PHE A 368 21.26 -34.26 -0.86
C PHE A 368 22.40 -34.20 -1.90
N VAL A 369 23.24 -33.18 -1.84
CA VAL A 369 24.37 -33.00 -2.78
C VAL A 369 25.32 -34.20 -2.72
N LEU A 370 25.63 -34.69 -1.51
CA LEU A 370 26.48 -35.88 -1.32
C LEU A 370 25.84 -37.15 -1.91
N ALA A 371 24.52 -37.30 -1.76
CA ALA A 371 23.78 -38.40 -2.37
C ALA A 371 23.84 -38.34 -3.90
N GLN A 372 23.67 -37.15 -4.50
CA GLN A 372 23.76 -36.97 -5.96
C GLN A 372 25.18 -37.16 -6.49
N LYS A 373 26.20 -36.75 -5.75
CA LYS A 373 27.60 -37.04 -6.05
C LYS A 373 27.85 -38.56 -6.11
N SER A 374 27.30 -39.30 -5.17
CA SER A 374 27.40 -40.74 -5.11
C SER A 374 26.64 -41.43 -6.26
N ALA A 375 25.61 -40.76 -6.79
CA ALA A 375 24.84 -41.19 -7.95
C ALA A 375 25.51 -40.86 -9.31
N GLY A 376 26.66 -40.15 -9.28
CA GLY A 376 27.47 -39.88 -10.48
C GLY A 376 27.12 -38.58 -11.20
N GLN A 377 26.45 -37.63 -10.56
CA GLN A 377 26.23 -36.28 -11.12
C GLN A 377 27.58 -35.54 -11.28
N ASP A 378 27.67 -34.70 -12.31
CA ASP A 378 28.85 -33.91 -12.60
C ASP A 378 29.03 -32.72 -11.63
N GLU A 379 30.23 -32.13 -11.57
CA GLU A 379 30.57 -31.07 -10.63
C GLU A 379 29.76 -29.79 -10.86
N ASP A 380 29.43 -29.43 -12.09
CA ASP A 380 28.66 -28.22 -12.43
C ASP A 380 27.19 -28.38 -11.98
N TRP A 381 26.62 -29.57 -12.17
CA TRP A 381 25.29 -29.88 -11.66
C TRP A 381 25.26 -29.86 -10.12
N LEU A 382 26.28 -30.43 -9.47
CA LEU A 382 26.39 -30.46 -7.99
C LEU A 382 26.52 -29.06 -7.42
N ALA A 383 27.27 -28.17 -8.04
CA ALA A 383 27.39 -26.77 -7.63
C ALA A 383 26.06 -26.02 -7.76
N ALA A 384 25.35 -26.22 -8.88
CA ALA A 384 24.02 -25.66 -9.08
C ALA A 384 23.01 -26.22 -8.06
N ALA A 385 23.09 -27.53 -7.73
CA ALA A 385 22.23 -28.16 -6.75
C ALA A 385 22.45 -27.61 -5.32
N ALA A 386 23.70 -27.44 -4.91
CA ALA A 386 24.06 -26.82 -3.62
C ALA A 386 23.46 -25.42 -3.53
N PHE A 387 23.68 -24.58 -4.54
CA PHE A 387 23.14 -23.22 -4.57
C PHE A 387 21.60 -23.20 -4.55
N CYS A 388 20.93 -24.02 -5.36
CA CYS A 388 19.47 -24.06 -5.42
C CYS A 388 18.86 -24.50 -4.09
N CYS A 389 19.42 -25.51 -3.43
CA CYS A 389 18.89 -26.03 -2.17
C CYS A 389 19.15 -25.05 -1.01
N ASP A 390 20.34 -24.47 -0.91
CA ASP A 390 20.61 -23.43 0.09
C ASP A 390 19.67 -22.23 -0.08
N ASN A 391 19.50 -21.78 -1.31
CA ASN A 391 18.62 -20.65 -1.60
C ASN A 391 17.14 -20.97 -1.32
N LEU A 392 16.71 -22.19 -1.58
CA LEU A 392 15.36 -22.67 -1.24
C LEU A 392 15.13 -22.67 0.28
N TYR A 393 16.12 -23.11 1.08
CA TYR A 393 16.04 -23.07 2.54
C TYR A 393 16.12 -21.64 3.09
N GLN A 394 16.97 -20.79 2.51
CA GLN A 394 17.01 -19.36 2.82
C GLN A 394 15.65 -18.69 2.61
N PHE A 395 14.98 -19.00 1.51
CA PHE A 395 13.61 -18.52 1.27
C PHE A 395 12.65 -19.05 2.35
N LYS A 396 12.64 -20.37 2.57
CA LYS A 396 11.68 -20.97 3.49
C LYS A 396 11.81 -20.45 4.92
N ILE A 397 13.05 -20.27 5.37
CA ILE A 397 13.34 -19.91 6.76
C ILE A 397 13.24 -18.41 6.98
N ASN A 398 13.78 -17.57 6.08
CA ASN A 398 13.80 -16.12 6.27
C ASN A 398 12.56 -15.40 5.73
N TYR A 399 11.78 -16.02 4.81
CA TYR A 399 10.69 -15.33 4.11
C TYR A 399 9.35 -16.08 4.12
N ALA A 400 9.29 -17.31 4.64
CA ALA A 400 8.06 -18.09 4.71
C ALA A 400 7.68 -18.42 6.17
N ASP A 401 7.91 -19.64 6.63
CA ASP A 401 7.40 -20.12 7.91
C ASP A 401 8.47 -20.34 9.01
N GLY A 402 9.71 -19.95 8.77
CA GLY A 402 10.81 -20.02 9.74
C GLY A 402 11.35 -21.43 10.03
N ARG A 403 10.95 -22.45 9.29
CA ARG A 403 11.26 -23.86 9.60
C ARG A 403 11.88 -24.59 8.42
N ALA A 404 12.87 -25.45 8.67
CA ALA A 404 13.44 -26.32 7.64
C ALA A 404 12.49 -27.44 7.20
N ALA A 405 11.56 -27.87 8.05
CA ALA A 405 10.53 -28.88 7.77
C ALA A 405 9.19 -28.26 7.34
N GLY A 406 8.20 -29.07 6.95
CA GLY A 406 6.83 -28.59 6.67
C GLY A 406 6.66 -28.01 5.27
N TRP A 407 7.24 -28.63 4.25
CA TRP A 407 7.08 -28.24 2.84
C TRP A 407 5.66 -28.38 2.32
N THR A 408 5.23 -27.45 1.49
CA THR A 408 3.96 -27.51 0.74
C THR A 408 4.18 -27.17 -0.74
N ALA A 409 3.25 -27.63 -1.60
CA ALA A 409 3.33 -27.29 -3.02
C ALA A 409 3.10 -25.79 -3.28
N ALA A 410 2.41 -25.09 -2.40
CA ALA A 410 2.20 -23.64 -2.48
C ALA A 410 3.50 -22.87 -2.22
N LEU A 411 4.25 -23.23 -1.16
CA LEU A 411 5.56 -22.62 -0.85
C LEU A 411 6.56 -22.79 -2.01
N VAL A 412 6.62 -23.97 -2.60
CA VAL A 412 7.54 -24.19 -3.75
C VAL A 412 7.10 -23.42 -4.98
N GLU A 413 5.80 -23.23 -5.20
CA GLU A 413 5.29 -22.36 -6.27
C GLU A 413 5.66 -20.90 -6.02
N GLU A 414 5.50 -20.41 -4.80
CA GLU A 414 5.89 -19.05 -4.39
C GLU A 414 7.39 -18.82 -4.58
N TYR A 415 8.22 -19.77 -4.16
CA TYR A 415 9.66 -19.72 -4.43
C TYR A 415 9.96 -19.56 -5.93
N LEU A 416 9.34 -20.38 -6.77
CA LEU A 416 9.60 -20.39 -8.21
C LEU A 416 9.06 -19.15 -8.93
N LEU A 417 7.86 -18.69 -8.59
CA LEU A 417 7.17 -17.67 -9.38
C LEU A 417 7.29 -16.25 -8.82
N ASP A 418 7.63 -16.09 -7.53
CA ASP A 418 7.79 -14.79 -6.90
C ASP A 418 9.21 -14.58 -6.38
N TYR A 419 9.68 -15.39 -5.44
CA TYR A 419 10.96 -15.15 -4.77
C TYR A 419 12.16 -15.25 -5.72
N PHE A 420 12.30 -16.35 -6.45
CA PHE A 420 13.43 -16.58 -7.34
C PHE A 420 13.56 -15.51 -8.44
N PRO A 421 12.48 -15.16 -9.19
CA PRO A 421 12.55 -14.08 -10.17
C PRO A 421 13.00 -12.74 -9.58
N ARG A 422 12.53 -12.40 -8.38
CA ARG A 422 12.82 -11.12 -7.72
C ARG A 422 14.18 -11.04 -7.05
N LYS A 423 14.63 -12.13 -6.41
CA LYS A 423 15.74 -12.08 -5.44
C LYS A 423 16.96 -12.83 -5.90
N VAL A 424 16.83 -13.89 -6.70
CA VAL A 424 17.95 -14.76 -7.07
C VAL A 424 18.60 -14.30 -8.37
N SER A 425 19.87 -13.87 -8.28
CA SER A 425 20.68 -13.60 -9.47
C SER A 425 21.19 -14.93 -10.02
N ALA A 426 20.70 -15.32 -11.17
CA ALA A 426 20.97 -16.60 -11.82
C ALA A 426 21.27 -16.37 -13.31
N ASP A 427 22.22 -17.13 -13.84
CA ASP A 427 22.46 -17.21 -15.27
C ASP A 427 21.45 -18.15 -15.97
N GLU A 428 21.53 -18.21 -17.29
CA GLU A 428 20.62 -19.03 -18.11
C GLU A 428 20.69 -20.52 -17.78
N ASP A 429 21.87 -21.01 -17.45
CA ASP A 429 22.11 -22.43 -17.16
C ASP A 429 21.47 -22.80 -15.80
N LEU A 430 21.67 -21.97 -14.78
CA LEU A 430 21.08 -22.16 -13.46
C LEU A 430 19.54 -22.08 -13.52
N ILE A 431 18.97 -21.12 -14.27
CA ILE A 431 17.53 -21.01 -14.47
C ILE A 431 16.98 -22.30 -15.10
N ALA A 432 17.65 -22.80 -16.14
CA ALA A 432 17.21 -24.01 -16.84
C ALA A 432 17.27 -25.28 -15.96
N LYS A 433 18.30 -25.38 -15.07
CA LYS A 433 18.53 -26.53 -14.18
C LYS A 433 17.66 -26.49 -12.92
N THR A 434 17.25 -25.31 -12.43
CA THR A 434 16.51 -25.15 -11.16
C THR A 434 15.29 -26.06 -11.02
N PRO A 435 14.33 -26.17 -11.97
CA PRO A 435 13.18 -27.07 -11.83
C PRO A 435 13.55 -28.56 -11.77
N GLU A 436 14.62 -28.96 -12.45
CA GLU A 436 15.12 -30.33 -12.42
C GLU A 436 15.77 -30.66 -11.07
N ILE A 437 16.64 -29.78 -10.59
CA ILE A 437 17.29 -29.89 -9.28
C ILE A 437 16.25 -29.99 -8.16
N LEU A 438 15.24 -29.11 -8.16
CA LEU A 438 14.20 -29.13 -7.14
C LEU A 438 13.35 -30.41 -7.23
N THR A 439 13.10 -30.94 -8.43
CA THR A 439 12.41 -32.22 -8.61
C THR A 439 13.22 -33.35 -7.99
N ALA A 440 14.51 -33.42 -8.30
CA ALA A 440 15.44 -34.41 -7.74
C ALA A 440 15.58 -34.28 -6.21
N PHE A 441 15.62 -33.03 -5.72
CA PHE A 441 15.67 -32.78 -4.27
C PHE A 441 14.43 -33.34 -3.54
N PHE A 442 13.23 -33.06 -4.03
CA PHE A 442 12.00 -33.56 -3.38
C PHE A 442 11.78 -35.06 -3.60
N GLU A 443 12.34 -35.66 -4.62
CA GLU A 443 12.39 -37.12 -4.77
C GLU A 443 13.32 -37.78 -3.74
N TRP A 444 14.52 -37.23 -3.56
CA TRP A 444 15.46 -37.66 -2.53
C TRP A 444 14.93 -37.41 -1.12
N ALA A 445 14.31 -36.24 -0.87
CA ALA A 445 13.74 -35.88 0.44
C ALA A 445 12.58 -36.81 0.84
N GLU A 446 11.80 -37.32 -0.12
CA GLU A 446 10.82 -38.38 0.10
C GLU A 446 11.49 -39.69 0.51
N GLN A 447 12.49 -40.14 -0.23
CA GLN A 447 13.23 -41.38 0.04
C GLN A 447 13.96 -41.34 1.39
N SER A 448 14.41 -40.14 1.80
CA SER A 448 15.11 -39.90 3.07
C SER A 448 14.18 -39.53 4.25
N ASN A 449 12.87 -39.63 4.06
CA ASN A 449 11.83 -39.30 5.04
C ASN A 449 11.84 -37.84 5.56
N HIS A 450 12.40 -36.89 4.82
CA HIS A 450 12.31 -35.46 5.13
C HIS A 450 10.97 -34.86 4.70
N VAL A 451 10.32 -35.46 3.70
CA VAL A 451 9.01 -35.03 3.18
C VAL A 451 8.12 -36.25 2.95
N GLY A 452 6.86 -36.18 3.37
CA GLY A 452 5.92 -37.28 3.17
C GLY A 452 5.53 -37.47 1.70
N ASN A 453 5.31 -38.74 1.28
CA ASN A 453 5.06 -39.14 -0.12
C ASN A 453 3.99 -38.29 -0.83
N ARG A 454 2.83 -38.05 -0.18
CA ARG A 454 1.75 -37.24 -0.79
C ARG A 454 2.16 -35.80 -1.05
N THR A 455 2.92 -35.24 -0.13
CA THR A 455 3.44 -33.85 -0.24
C THR A 455 4.51 -33.77 -1.32
N ALA A 456 5.47 -34.69 -1.35
CA ALA A 456 6.51 -34.75 -2.37
C ALA A 456 5.93 -34.91 -3.79
N ASP A 457 4.93 -35.78 -3.95
CA ASP A 457 4.19 -35.94 -5.19
C ASP A 457 3.47 -34.65 -5.64
N ALA A 458 2.81 -33.96 -4.70
CA ALA A 458 2.13 -32.71 -4.98
C ALA A 458 3.11 -31.62 -5.42
N ILE A 459 4.28 -31.53 -4.76
CA ILE A 459 5.35 -30.58 -5.09
C ILE A 459 5.91 -30.85 -6.48
N ARG A 460 6.31 -32.10 -6.78
CA ARG A 460 6.86 -32.47 -8.11
C ARG A 460 5.87 -32.17 -9.25
N LYS A 461 4.58 -32.47 -9.04
CA LYS A 461 3.52 -32.10 -10.00
C LYS A 461 3.41 -30.59 -10.17
N ARG A 462 3.54 -29.83 -9.09
CA ARG A 462 3.48 -28.35 -9.12
C ARG A 462 4.68 -27.78 -9.88
N ILE A 463 5.91 -28.22 -9.58
CA ILE A 463 7.13 -27.82 -10.30
C ILE A 463 6.96 -28.08 -11.81
N LYS A 464 6.55 -29.29 -12.18
CA LYS A 464 6.34 -29.67 -13.58
C LYS A 464 5.30 -28.78 -14.28
N SER A 465 4.18 -28.50 -13.62
CA SER A 465 3.09 -27.68 -14.19
C SER A 465 3.46 -26.22 -14.34
N LYS A 466 4.37 -25.72 -13.50
CA LYS A 466 4.78 -24.30 -13.46
C LYS A 466 6.09 -24.01 -14.19
N ARG A 467 6.77 -25.01 -14.74
CA ARG A 467 8.07 -24.86 -15.39
C ARG A 467 8.11 -23.72 -16.41
N ASN A 468 7.17 -23.68 -17.35
CA ASN A 468 7.15 -22.66 -18.39
C ASN A 468 6.89 -21.25 -17.83
N HIS A 469 6.08 -21.14 -16.77
CA HIS A 469 5.83 -19.86 -16.09
C HIS A 469 7.07 -19.39 -15.34
N PHE A 470 7.77 -20.31 -14.66
CA PHE A 470 9.05 -20.03 -14.01
C PHE A 470 10.10 -19.54 -15.01
N ASP A 471 10.27 -20.29 -16.13
CA ASP A 471 11.21 -19.93 -17.18
C ASP A 471 10.97 -18.53 -17.73
N ALA A 472 9.71 -18.15 -17.93
CA ALA A 472 9.34 -16.82 -18.39
C ALA A 472 9.57 -15.77 -17.30
N ALA A 473 9.13 -16.04 -16.06
CA ALA A 473 9.23 -15.10 -14.96
C ALA A 473 10.68 -14.82 -14.54
N ALA A 474 11.53 -15.84 -14.49
CA ALA A 474 12.94 -15.71 -14.09
C ALA A 474 13.80 -14.90 -15.08
N ARG A 475 13.38 -14.87 -16.37
CA ARG A 475 14.07 -14.13 -17.44
C ARG A 475 13.49 -12.74 -17.69
N ASP A 476 12.33 -12.41 -17.16
CA ASP A 476 11.70 -11.10 -17.37
C ASP A 476 12.29 -10.06 -16.42
N PRO A 477 13.05 -9.05 -16.92
CA PRO A 477 13.58 -7.98 -16.08
C PRO A 477 12.51 -7.18 -15.31
N GLY A 478 11.25 -7.21 -15.78
CA GLY A 478 10.11 -6.58 -15.11
C GLY A 478 9.80 -7.20 -13.75
N ASN A 479 10.21 -8.45 -13.52
CA ASN A 479 10.02 -9.16 -12.26
C ASN A 479 11.21 -9.02 -11.30
N PHE A 480 12.33 -8.42 -11.74
CA PHE A 480 13.53 -8.31 -10.90
C PHE A 480 13.31 -7.29 -9.77
N GLY A 481 13.61 -7.69 -8.55
CA GLY A 481 13.69 -6.77 -7.42
C GLY A 481 14.83 -5.77 -7.59
N MET A 482 14.77 -4.66 -6.85
CA MET A 482 15.70 -3.52 -7.01
C MET A 482 17.17 -3.93 -6.88
N ALA A 483 17.51 -4.78 -5.90
CA ALA A 483 18.87 -5.27 -5.69
C ALA A 483 19.35 -6.16 -6.85
N LYS A 484 18.52 -7.09 -7.30
CA LYS A 484 18.83 -7.95 -8.45
C LYS A 484 18.98 -7.13 -9.74
N SER A 485 18.08 -6.17 -9.99
CA SER A 485 18.17 -5.28 -11.16
C SER A 485 19.44 -4.43 -11.15
N LEU A 486 19.88 -4.00 -9.97
CA LEU A 486 21.13 -3.26 -9.80
C LEU A 486 22.34 -4.17 -10.07
N PHE A 487 22.34 -5.35 -9.48
CA PHE A 487 23.41 -6.33 -9.62
C PHE A 487 23.57 -6.81 -11.07
N MET A 488 22.49 -7.22 -11.70
CA MET A 488 22.49 -7.64 -13.12
C MET A 488 22.95 -6.48 -14.02
N GLY A 489 22.48 -5.27 -13.77
CA GLY A 489 22.92 -4.10 -14.52
C GLY A 489 24.41 -3.75 -14.34
N MET A 490 25.00 -4.01 -13.18
CA MET A 490 26.45 -3.88 -12.95
C MET A 490 27.22 -4.96 -13.72
N GLN A 491 26.74 -6.20 -13.73
CA GLN A 491 27.36 -7.28 -14.51
C GLN A 491 27.34 -6.98 -16.02
N ASP A 492 26.19 -6.54 -16.53
CA ASP A 492 26.03 -6.17 -17.96
C ASP A 492 26.93 -5.01 -18.35
N ALA A 493 27.20 -4.09 -17.41
CA ALA A 493 28.11 -2.96 -17.60
C ALA A 493 29.59 -3.31 -17.39
N GLY A 494 29.90 -4.56 -17.00
CA GLY A 494 31.28 -5.01 -16.76
C GLY A 494 31.92 -4.40 -15.51
N VAL A 495 31.12 -3.99 -14.53
CA VAL A 495 31.57 -3.40 -13.27
C VAL A 495 32.16 -4.48 -12.38
N ASP A 496 33.38 -4.27 -11.87
CA ASP A 496 33.99 -5.14 -10.88
C ASP A 496 33.36 -4.87 -9.50
N ILE A 497 32.43 -5.74 -9.09
CA ILE A 497 31.69 -5.62 -7.82
C ILE A 497 32.57 -5.75 -6.56
N THR A 498 33.82 -6.23 -6.70
CA THR A 498 34.79 -6.29 -5.60
C THR A 498 35.44 -4.93 -5.35
N LYS A 499 35.29 -3.98 -6.26
CA LYS A 499 35.83 -2.63 -6.17
C LYS A 499 34.74 -1.62 -5.83
N GLN A 500 34.68 -1.19 -4.60
CA GLN A 500 33.69 -0.23 -4.11
C GLN A 500 33.60 1.04 -4.98
N THR A 501 34.73 1.54 -5.47
CA THR A 501 34.77 2.75 -6.32
C THR A 501 34.09 2.58 -7.68
N GLU A 502 34.15 1.38 -8.28
CA GLU A 502 33.45 1.07 -9.53
C GLU A 502 31.94 0.92 -9.28
N VAL A 503 31.57 0.26 -8.17
CA VAL A 503 30.18 0.13 -7.73
C VAL A 503 29.56 1.50 -7.47
N ASP A 504 30.23 2.37 -6.69
CA ASP A 504 29.75 3.72 -6.39
C ASP A 504 29.58 4.56 -7.67
N SER A 505 30.55 4.48 -8.60
CA SER A 505 30.50 5.18 -9.89
C SER A 505 29.32 4.70 -10.73
N TYR A 506 29.05 3.40 -10.74
CA TYR A 506 27.90 2.85 -11.47
C TYR A 506 26.57 3.31 -10.86
N ILE A 507 26.43 3.21 -9.53
CA ILE A 507 25.23 3.66 -8.81
C ILE A 507 25.01 5.15 -9.06
N GLN A 508 26.05 5.97 -8.99
CA GLN A 508 25.98 7.41 -9.25
C GLN A 508 25.59 7.72 -10.71
N SER A 509 26.15 6.99 -11.68
CA SER A 509 25.80 7.15 -13.10
C SER A 509 24.35 6.76 -13.38
N ARG A 510 23.86 5.69 -12.75
CA ARG A 510 22.48 5.24 -12.86
C ARG A 510 21.50 6.22 -12.21
N ASN A 511 21.83 6.76 -11.04
CA ASN A 511 21.04 7.77 -10.34
C ASN A 511 20.99 9.10 -11.13
N THR A 512 22.07 9.48 -11.80
CA THR A 512 22.09 10.64 -12.72
C THR A 512 21.39 10.36 -14.05
N GLY A 513 21.38 9.12 -14.52
CA GLY A 513 20.65 8.68 -15.72
C GLY A 513 19.14 8.47 -15.48
N MET A 514 18.72 8.23 -14.22
CA MET A 514 17.32 8.21 -13.80
C MET A 514 16.73 9.62 -13.60
N ALA A 515 17.54 10.69 -13.73
CA ALA A 515 17.04 12.05 -13.84
C ALA A 515 16.22 12.17 -15.12
N ALA A 516 14.92 12.03 -14.99
CA ALA A 516 13.81 12.07 -15.93
C ALA A 516 13.97 11.13 -17.15
N PRO A 517 12.98 10.30 -17.45
CA PRO A 517 12.80 9.90 -18.82
C PRO A 517 12.57 11.20 -19.59
N THR A 518 13.59 11.72 -20.23
CA THR A 518 13.38 12.60 -21.37
C THR A 518 12.40 11.84 -22.23
N ARG A 519 11.15 12.30 -22.26
CA ARG A 519 10.18 11.84 -23.25
C ARG A 519 10.96 11.90 -24.56
N SER A 520 11.42 10.76 -25.04
CA SER A 520 12.06 10.68 -26.35
C SER A 520 10.99 11.16 -27.29
N ARG A 521 11.12 12.44 -27.72
CA ARG A 521 10.26 13.01 -28.75
C ARG A 521 10.54 12.14 -29.96
N TRP A 522 9.63 11.18 -30.21
CA TRP A 522 9.75 10.32 -31.36
C TRP A 522 9.81 11.24 -32.58
N VAL A 523 10.97 11.31 -33.21
CA VAL A 523 11.19 12.09 -34.44
C VAL A 523 11.18 11.07 -35.55
N TRP A 524 10.21 11.17 -36.43
CA TRP A 524 10.16 10.33 -37.62
C TRP A 524 11.44 10.53 -38.45
N SER A 525 12.19 9.43 -38.68
CA SER A 525 13.50 9.45 -39.34
C SER A 525 13.44 9.51 -40.87
N GLY A 526 12.24 9.54 -41.47
CA GLY A 526 12.09 9.75 -42.91
C GLY A 526 12.08 8.48 -43.77
N GLU A 527 12.29 7.29 -43.20
CA GLU A 527 12.20 6.03 -43.95
C GLU A 527 10.85 5.38 -43.72
N GLY A 528 9.93 5.48 -44.67
CA GLY A 528 8.57 4.95 -44.65
C GLY A 528 7.46 6.00 -44.76
N SER A 529 6.21 5.58 -44.95
CA SER A 529 5.06 6.51 -44.96
C SER A 529 4.82 7.12 -43.60
N SER A 530 4.71 8.46 -43.53
CA SER A 530 4.36 9.18 -42.28
C SER A 530 3.07 8.63 -41.68
N PRO A 531 3.02 8.41 -40.34
CA PRO A 531 1.79 7.96 -39.69
C PRO A 531 0.60 8.86 -40.00
N ASP A 532 -0.61 8.29 -40.12
CA ASP A 532 -1.83 9.08 -40.30
C ASP A 532 -1.95 10.10 -39.14
N PRO A 533 -2.10 11.42 -39.45
CA PRO A 533 -2.26 12.47 -38.44
C PRO A 533 -3.37 12.18 -37.41
N LYS A 534 -4.36 11.37 -37.75
CA LYS A 534 -5.49 11.00 -36.88
C LYS A 534 -5.29 9.70 -36.10
N ALA A 535 -4.29 8.89 -36.48
CA ALA A 535 -3.97 7.65 -35.77
C ALA A 535 -3.42 7.90 -34.35
N PRO A 536 -3.47 6.92 -33.43
CA PRO A 536 -2.77 6.97 -32.15
C PRO A 536 -1.27 7.22 -32.38
N CYS A 537 -0.68 8.08 -31.53
CA CYS A 537 0.73 8.43 -31.70
C CYS A 537 1.63 7.23 -31.41
N PRO A 538 2.61 6.91 -32.27
CA PRO A 538 3.54 5.81 -32.05
C PRO A 538 4.38 5.90 -30.78
N CYS A 539 4.44 7.07 -30.12
CA CYS A 539 5.12 7.25 -28.83
C CYS A 539 4.37 6.62 -27.64
N GLY A 540 3.23 5.99 -27.85
CA GLY A 540 2.43 5.33 -26.81
C GLY A 540 1.65 6.26 -25.88
N SER A 541 1.58 7.57 -26.16
CA SER A 541 0.91 8.58 -25.31
C SER A 541 -0.62 8.51 -25.32
N GLY A 542 -1.24 7.64 -26.12
CA GLY A 542 -2.70 7.57 -26.31
C GLY A 542 -3.30 8.77 -27.08
N ARG A 543 -2.50 9.81 -27.40
CA ARG A 543 -2.96 10.98 -28.16
C ARG A 543 -2.84 10.74 -29.65
N ARG A 544 -3.65 11.46 -30.46
CA ARG A 544 -3.52 11.42 -31.93
C ARG A 544 -2.18 12.02 -32.35
N TYR A 545 -1.52 11.45 -33.40
CA TYR A 545 -0.19 11.84 -33.87
C TYR A 545 -0.06 13.34 -34.12
N LYS A 546 -1.05 13.98 -34.76
CA LYS A 546 -1.07 15.43 -35.02
C LYS A 546 -1.12 16.32 -33.74
N LYS A 547 -1.54 15.76 -32.60
CA LYS A 547 -1.62 16.47 -31.32
C LYS A 547 -0.50 16.08 -30.35
N CYS A 548 0.46 15.28 -30.77
CA CYS A 548 1.54 14.76 -29.94
C CYS A 548 2.92 15.01 -30.57
N CYS A 549 3.39 14.11 -31.43
CA CYS A 549 4.76 14.11 -31.95
C CYS A 549 4.88 14.56 -33.42
N MET A 550 3.79 14.93 -34.08
CA MET A 550 3.86 15.48 -35.46
C MET A 550 4.60 16.82 -35.44
N PRO A 551 5.67 17.00 -36.24
CA PRO A 551 6.34 18.29 -36.38
C PRO A 551 5.34 19.35 -36.86
N ARG A 552 5.38 20.55 -36.26
CA ARG A 552 4.63 21.72 -36.76
C ARG A 552 5.36 22.41 -37.88
#